data_843f5170063774b8c80557cd8a01a192
#
_entry.id   843f5170063774b8c80557cd8a01a192
#
_cell.length_a   1.000
_cell.length_b   1.000
_cell.length_c   1.000
_cell.angle_alpha   90.00
_cell.angle_beta   90.00
_cell.angle_gamma   90.00
#
_symmetry.space_group_name_H-M   'P 1'
#
loop_
_entity.id
_entity.type
_entity.pdbx_description
1 polymer ?
#
loop_
_entity_poly.entity_id
_entity_poly.type
_entity_poly.pdbx_seq_one_letter_code
_entity_poly.pdbx_strand_id
1 'polypeptide(L)'
;MSPINESNELKTRMTTLMTEHEVKNYIDGRFGASLNGEVFDNINPATGAVIGSCPRSQLEDADAAVTAAQSAYTTWSTWSFEQRGAVMERAASLIEQRMDEFARAET
;
A
#
# COMPACT_ATOMS: atom_id res chain seq x y z
N MET A 1 8.85 -40.93 -0.64
CA MET A 1 8.75 -39.58 -0.01
C MET A 1 9.53 -38.63 -0.89
N SER A 2 8.83 -37.87 -1.74
CA SER A 2 9.48 -36.91 -2.60
C SER A 2 10.04 -35.78 -1.73
N PRO A 3 11.29 -35.35 -1.91
CA PRO A 3 11.73 -34.14 -1.24
C PRO A 3 10.83 -32.98 -1.69
N ILE A 4 10.07 -32.43 -0.75
CA ILE A 4 9.37 -31.20 -0.97
C ILE A 4 10.41 -30.22 -1.46
N ASN A 5 10.20 -29.72 -2.65
CA ASN A 5 11.20 -28.98 -3.38
C ASN A 5 11.33 -27.62 -2.72
N GLU A 6 12.22 -27.49 -1.74
CA GLU A 6 12.52 -26.24 -1.03
C GLU A 6 12.73 -25.07 -1.99
N SER A 7 13.24 -25.37 -3.18
CA SER A 7 13.42 -24.36 -4.22
C SER A 7 12.09 -23.86 -4.79
N ASN A 8 11.04 -24.68 -4.85
CA ASN A 8 9.72 -24.29 -5.29
C ASN A 8 8.93 -23.55 -4.20
N GLU A 9 9.08 -23.96 -2.95
CA GLU A 9 8.51 -23.21 -1.83
C GLU A 9 9.16 -21.84 -1.68
N LEU A 10 10.48 -21.76 -1.82
CA LEU A 10 11.20 -20.47 -1.84
C LEU A 10 10.75 -19.58 -3.01
N LYS A 11 10.61 -20.15 -4.21
CA LYS A 11 10.10 -19.41 -5.37
C LYS A 11 8.66 -18.94 -5.16
N THR A 12 7.79 -19.79 -4.61
CA THR A 12 6.40 -19.44 -4.30
C THR A 12 6.33 -18.34 -3.24
N ARG A 13 7.14 -18.45 -2.17
CA ARG A 13 7.23 -17.40 -1.14
C ARG A 13 7.81 -16.11 -1.68
N MET A 14 8.82 -16.17 -2.55
CA MET A 14 9.37 -14.98 -3.22
C MET A 14 8.34 -14.36 -4.18
N THR A 15 7.60 -15.15 -4.92
CA THR A 15 6.53 -14.67 -5.82
C THR A 15 5.40 -14.04 -5.02
N THR A 16 5.01 -14.64 -3.89
CA THR A 16 4.00 -14.07 -2.98
C THR A 16 4.50 -12.77 -2.35
N LEU A 17 5.75 -12.71 -1.94
CA LEU A 17 6.38 -11.47 -1.45
C LEU A 17 6.45 -10.39 -2.53
N MET A 18 6.68 -10.77 -3.77
CA MET A 18 6.70 -9.83 -4.91
C MET A 18 5.31 -9.29 -5.26
N THR A 19 4.27 -10.11 -5.12
CA THR A 19 2.88 -9.66 -5.30
C THR A 19 2.38 -8.81 -4.12
N GLU A 20 2.90 -9.03 -2.91
CA GLU A 20 2.61 -8.21 -1.73
C GLU A 20 3.22 -6.81 -1.80
N HIS A 21 4.20 -6.58 -2.67
CA HIS A 21 4.86 -5.29 -2.87
C HIS A 21 4.34 -4.51 -4.09
N GLU A 22 3.24 -4.94 -4.69
CA GLU A 22 2.56 -4.14 -5.70
C GLU A 22 1.91 -2.93 -5.02
N VAL A 23 2.45 -1.75 -5.30
CA VAL A 23 1.89 -0.49 -4.80
C VAL A 23 0.70 -0.09 -5.67
N LYS A 24 -0.36 0.34 -5.03
CA LYS A 24 -1.55 0.88 -5.69
C LYS A 24 -1.90 2.25 -5.12
N ASN A 25 -2.57 3.05 -5.91
CA ASN A 25 -3.20 4.26 -5.39
C ASN A 25 -4.33 3.87 -4.43
N TYR A 26 -4.45 4.62 -3.34
CA TYR A 26 -5.59 4.49 -2.42
C TYR A 26 -6.35 5.82 -2.44
N ILE A 27 -7.50 5.83 -3.11
CA ILE A 27 -8.31 7.04 -3.30
C ILE A 27 -9.77 6.69 -3.03
N ASP A 28 -10.43 7.51 -2.24
CA ASP A 28 -11.85 7.36 -1.90
C ASP A 28 -12.19 5.97 -1.31
N GLY A 29 -11.33 5.50 -0.41
CA GLY A 29 -11.52 4.21 0.26
C GLY A 29 -11.23 2.97 -0.59
N ARG A 30 -10.61 3.12 -1.77
CA ARG A 30 -10.36 2.02 -2.70
C ARG A 30 -8.91 2.00 -3.18
N PHE A 31 -8.38 0.78 -3.29
CA PHE A 31 -7.13 0.54 -4.00
C PHE A 31 -7.39 0.45 -5.50
N GLY A 32 -6.50 1.05 -6.29
CA GLY A 32 -6.61 1.02 -7.74
C GLY A 32 -5.33 1.40 -8.46
N ALA A 33 -5.31 1.10 -9.76
CA ALA A 33 -4.26 1.55 -10.67
C ALA A 33 -4.38 3.06 -10.94
N SER A 34 -3.37 3.65 -11.58
CA SER A 34 -3.51 4.95 -12.21
C SER A 34 -4.58 4.92 -13.31
N LEU A 35 -5.20 6.04 -13.62
CA LEU A 35 -6.27 6.13 -14.63
C LEU A 35 -5.81 5.67 -16.02
N ASN A 36 -4.55 5.92 -16.37
CA ASN A 36 -3.96 5.46 -17.63
C ASN A 36 -3.43 4.01 -17.57
N GLY A 37 -3.43 3.37 -16.40
CA GLY A 37 -2.93 2.02 -16.21
C GLY A 37 -1.41 1.86 -16.27
N GLU A 38 -0.64 2.93 -16.45
CA GLU A 38 0.81 2.87 -16.52
C GLU A 38 1.44 2.58 -15.16
N VAL A 39 2.53 1.83 -15.18
CA VAL A 39 3.32 1.47 -14.00
C VAL A 39 4.81 1.67 -14.28
N PHE A 40 5.59 1.72 -13.21
CA PHE A 40 7.04 1.63 -13.26
C PHE A 40 7.55 0.63 -12.22
N ASP A 41 8.73 0.08 -12.48
CA ASP A 41 9.33 -0.92 -11.60
C ASP A 41 9.82 -0.27 -10.30
N ASN A 42 9.55 -0.97 -9.19
CA ASN A 42 10.18 -0.69 -7.91
C ASN A 42 11.40 -1.60 -7.75
N ILE A 43 12.56 -1.00 -7.62
CA ILE A 43 13.84 -1.72 -7.63
C ILE A 43 14.46 -1.68 -6.24
N ASN A 44 14.89 -2.85 -5.75
CA ASN A 44 15.68 -2.94 -4.52
C ASN A 44 17.08 -2.35 -4.79
N PRO A 45 17.46 -1.24 -4.17
CA PRO A 45 18.74 -0.59 -4.43
C PRO A 45 19.95 -1.40 -3.95
N ALA A 46 19.76 -2.32 -3.01
CA ALA A 46 20.83 -3.17 -2.50
C ALA A 46 21.19 -4.30 -3.48
N THR A 47 20.23 -4.81 -4.24
CA THR A 47 20.41 -5.97 -5.13
C THR A 47 20.23 -5.65 -6.60
N GLY A 48 19.60 -4.54 -6.95
CA GLY A 48 19.18 -4.20 -8.31
C GLY A 48 17.99 -5.01 -8.82
N ALA A 49 17.39 -5.87 -7.99
CA ALA A 49 16.24 -6.68 -8.37
C ALA A 49 14.94 -5.88 -8.37
N VAL A 50 14.06 -6.16 -9.32
CA VAL A 50 12.68 -5.65 -9.30
C VAL A 50 11.91 -6.36 -8.19
N ILE A 51 11.33 -5.60 -7.27
CA ILE A 51 10.56 -6.10 -6.12
C ILE A 51 9.06 -5.85 -6.24
N GLY A 52 8.62 -5.17 -7.26
CA GLY A 52 7.23 -4.87 -7.50
C GLY A 52 7.05 -3.77 -8.52
N SER A 53 5.85 -3.22 -8.57
CA SER A 53 5.51 -2.10 -9.43
C SER A 53 4.77 -1.01 -8.67
N CYS A 54 4.90 0.22 -9.18
CA CYS A 54 4.17 1.39 -8.68
C CYS A 54 3.35 2.00 -9.81
N PRO A 55 2.17 2.56 -9.51
CA PRO A 55 1.40 3.26 -10.53
C PRO A 55 2.14 4.54 -10.97
N ARG A 56 2.23 4.74 -12.27
CA ARG A 56 2.72 6.00 -12.84
C ARG A 56 1.54 6.97 -12.97
N SER A 57 1.16 7.54 -11.85
CA SER A 57 0.02 8.43 -11.77
C SER A 57 0.28 9.76 -12.50
N GLN A 58 -0.78 10.34 -13.03
CA GLN A 58 -0.77 11.60 -13.74
C GLN A 58 -1.53 12.67 -12.93
N LEU A 59 -1.67 13.86 -13.49
CA LEU A 59 -2.36 14.97 -12.84
C LEU A 59 -3.81 14.63 -12.49
N GLU A 60 -4.49 13.89 -13.35
CA GLU A 60 -5.88 13.48 -13.16
C GLU A 60 -6.05 12.56 -11.95
N ASP A 61 -5.07 11.71 -11.65
CA ASP A 61 -5.07 10.88 -10.44
C ASP A 61 -4.91 11.75 -9.18
N ALA A 62 -4.04 12.75 -9.24
CA ALA A 62 -3.85 13.70 -8.15
C ALA A 62 -5.12 14.53 -7.92
N ASP A 63 -5.76 15.00 -8.97
CA ASP A 63 -7.02 15.75 -8.89
C ASP A 63 -8.14 14.89 -8.29
N ALA A 64 -8.24 13.63 -8.66
CA ALA A 64 -9.19 12.69 -8.07
C ALA A 64 -8.94 12.48 -6.56
N ALA A 65 -7.68 12.36 -6.16
CA ALA A 65 -7.32 12.22 -4.75
C ALA A 65 -7.67 13.45 -3.93
N VAL A 66 -7.36 14.64 -4.43
CA VAL A 66 -7.69 15.91 -3.77
C VAL A 66 -9.20 16.11 -3.69
N THR A 67 -9.92 15.79 -4.75
CA THR A 67 -11.40 15.89 -4.78
C THR A 67 -12.03 14.97 -3.73
N ALA A 68 -11.57 13.73 -3.63
CA ALA A 68 -12.04 12.78 -2.62
C ALA A 68 -11.76 13.27 -1.19
N ALA A 69 -10.55 13.79 -0.94
CA ALA A 69 -10.18 14.36 0.34
C ALA A 69 -11.03 15.57 0.71
N GLN A 70 -11.29 16.45 -0.24
CA GLN A 70 -12.12 17.64 -0.04
C GLN A 70 -13.58 17.27 0.26
N SER A 71 -14.12 16.27 -0.41
CA SER A 71 -15.46 15.75 -0.12
C SER A 71 -15.54 15.14 1.27
N ALA A 72 -14.54 14.36 1.68
CA ALA A 72 -14.46 13.77 3.01
C ALA A 72 -14.33 14.82 4.13
N TYR A 73 -13.63 15.92 3.84
CA TYR A 73 -13.42 17.01 4.80
C TYR A 73 -14.75 17.60 5.29
N THR A 74 -15.77 17.67 4.46
CA THR A 74 -17.08 18.24 4.83
C THR A 74 -17.73 17.49 6.01
N THR A 75 -17.51 16.19 6.12
CA THR A 75 -17.97 15.38 7.24
C THR A 75 -16.93 15.35 8.36
N TRP A 76 -15.67 15.06 8.05
CA TRP A 76 -14.59 14.95 9.02
C TRP A 76 -14.42 16.20 9.88
N SER A 77 -14.53 17.38 9.28
CA SER A 77 -14.39 18.66 9.96
C SER A 77 -15.49 18.94 10.99
N THR A 78 -16.65 18.26 10.86
CA THR A 78 -17.77 18.39 11.81
C THR A 78 -17.66 17.45 13.00
N TRP A 79 -16.77 16.47 12.97
CA TRP A 79 -16.55 15.53 14.05
C TRP A 79 -15.88 16.21 15.24
N SER A 80 -16.21 15.77 16.44
CA SER A 80 -15.56 16.24 17.66
C SER A 80 -14.09 15.83 17.74
N PHE A 81 -13.34 16.48 18.61
CA PHE A 81 -11.94 16.09 18.91
C PHE A 81 -11.88 14.63 19.36
N GLU A 82 -12.83 14.19 20.19
CA GLU A 82 -12.89 12.81 20.70
C GLU A 82 -13.11 11.82 19.55
N GLN A 83 -14.04 12.12 18.65
CA GLN A 83 -14.31 11.25 17.49
C GLN A 83 -13.11 11.14 16.56
N ARG A 84 -12.47 12.26 16.23
CA ARG A 84 -11.27 12.28 15.39
C ARG A 84 -10.09 11.62 16.09
N GLY A 85 -9.92 11.88 17.39
CA GLY A 85 -8.89 11.25 18.21
C GLY A 85 -9.05 9.72 18.26
N ALA A 86 -10.28 9.22 18.39
CA ALA A 86 -10.55 7.78 18.39
C ALA A 86 -10.09 7.10 17.08
N VAL A 87 -10.27 7.75 15.94
CA VAL A 87 -9.76 7.22 14.65
C VAL A 87 -8.23 7.16 14.64
N MET A 88 -7.56 8.20 15.13
CA MET A 88 -6.10 8.25 15.21
C MET A 88 -5.54 7.20 16.17
N GLU A 89 -6.16 7.03 17.33
CA GLU A 89 -5.78 5.98 18.30
C GLU A 89 -5.97 4.58 17.72
N ARG A 90 -7.06 4.37 16.98
CA ARG A 90 -7.29 3.10 16.29
C ARG A 90 -6.22 2.81 15.25
N ALA A 91 -5.84 3.81 14.46
CA ALA A 91 -4.77 3.69 13.49
C ALA A 91 -3.43 3.35 14.17
N ALA A 92 -3.08 4.03 15.26
CA ALA A 92 -1.88 3.75 16.03
C ALA A 92 -1.86 2.31 16.58
N SER A 93 -2.97 1.83 17.14
CA SER A 93 -3.09 0.46 17.63
C SER A 93 -2.91 -0.58 16.53
N LEU A 94 -3.47 -0.33 15.34
CA LEU A 94 -3.31 -1.23 14.19
C LEU A 94 -1.86 -1.28 13.70
N ILE A 95 -1.15 -0.16 13.71
CA ILE A 95 0.28 -0.09 13.37
C ILE A 95 1.09 -0.90 14.38
N GLU A 96 0.85 -0.72 15.68
CA GLU A 96 1.53 -1.49 16.74
C GLU A 96 1.31 -3.00 16.58
N GLN A 97 0.09 -3.43 16.31
CA GLN A 97 -0.24 -4.84 16.10
C GLN A 97 0.44 -5.44 14.87
N ARG A 98 0.76 -4.61 13.89
CA ARG A 98 1.37 -4.99 12.60
C ARG A 98 2.78 -4.43 12.43
N MET A 99 3.47 -4.15 13.52
CA MET A 99 4.78 -3.48 13.51
C MET A 99 5.81 -4.19 12.63
N ASP A 100 5.91 -5.51 12.72
CA ASP A 100 6.85 -6.29 11.91
C ASP A 100 6.56 -6.18 10.41
N GLU A 101 5.29 -6.16 10.04
CA GLU A 101 4.84 -6.01 8.67
C GLU A 101 5.21 -4.63 8.11
N PHE A 102 4.94 -3.57 8.89
CA PHE A 102 5.33 -2.21 8.52
C PHE A 102 6.84 -2.04 8.42
N ALA A 103 7.60 -2.61 9.35
CA ALA A 103 9.06 -2.56 9.33
C ALA A 103 9.65 -3.23 8.08
N ARG A 104 9.08 -4.35 7.65
CA ARG A 104 9.50 -5.02 6.40
C ARG A 104 9.14 -4.22 5.16
N ALA A 105 7.97 -3.59 5.14
CA ALA A 105 7.54 -2.75 4.03
C ALA A 105 8.43 -1.51 3.86
N GLU A 106 8.94 -0.95 4.95
CA GLU A 106 9.86 0.19 4.96
C GLU A 106 11.24 -0.18 4.41
N THR A 107 11.70 -1.39 4.65
CA THR A 107 13.01 -1.85 4.22
C THR A 107 13.04 -2.25 2.75
#